data_1f7c4406b7f9856dc1d8f12a34d92c59
#
_entry.id   1f7c4406b7f9856dc1d8f12a34d92c59
#
_cell.length_a   1.000
_cell.length_b   1.000
_cell.length_c   1.000
_cell.angle_alpha   90.00
_cell.angle_beta   90.00
_cell.angle_gamma   90.00
#
_symmetry.space_group_name_H-M   'P 1'
#
loop_
_entity.id
_entity.type
_entity.pdbx_description
1 polymer ?
#
loop_
_entity_poly.entity_id
_entity_poly.type
_entity_poly.pdbx_seq_one_letter_code
_entity_poly.pdbx_strand_id
1 'polypeptide(L)'
;MIEGIKGESVEAWWSLVEEYLNTALKYSLGEYSIADIKSACISKNMQLWVKFDTEVHGAFITKIAKYPQKNLLIVILLGGD
;
A
#
# COMPACT_ATOMS: atom_id res chain seq x y z
N MET A 1 13.76 4.21 6.91
CA MET A 1 12.63 5.07 7.32
C MET A 1 11.35 4.55 6.68
N ILE A 2 10.25 4.61 7.39
CA ILE A 2 8.95 4.21 6.88
C ILE A 2 8.01 5.40 7.01
N GLU A 3 7.30 5.71 5.93
CA GLU A 3 6.40 6.85 5.91
C GLU A 3 5.06 6.50 5.27
N GLY A 4 3.97 6.96 5.88
CA GLY A 4 2.64 6.88 5.30
C GLY A 4 2.46 7.96 4.25
N ILE A 5 1.99 7.60 3.08
CA ILE A 5 1.84 8.52 1.94
C ILE A 5 0.39 9.00 1.87
N LYS A 6 0.21 10.31 1.88
CA LYS A 6 -1.12 10.92 1.75
C LYS A 6 -1.73 10.56 0.39
N GLY A 7 -3.05 10.41 0.34
CA GLY A 7 -3.76 10.08 -0.89
C GLY A 7 -3.42 11.00 -2.05
N GLU A 8 -3.29 12.28 -1.80
CA GLU A 8 -2.94 13.28 -2.81
C GLU A 8 -1.51 13.15 -3.34
N SER A 9 -0.63 12.43 -2.61
CA SER A 9 0.76 12.21 -3.00
C SER A 9 0.99 10.82 -3.59
N VAL A 10 0.00 9.94 -3.58
CA VAL A 10 0.13 8.57 -4.06
C VAL A 10 0.60 8.53 -5.51
N GLU A 11 0.06 9.39 -6.36
CA GLU A 11 0.43 9.43 -7.77
C GLU A 11 1.92 9.71 -7.96
N ALA A 12 2.48 10.63 -7.16
CA ALA A 12 3.89 10.99 -7.26
C ALA A 12 4.81 9.85 -6.83
N TRP A 13 4.38 9.01 -5.89
CA TRP A 13 5.18 7.90 -5.39
C TRP A 13 4.97 6.61 -6.17
N TRP A 14 3.90 6.53 -6.96
CA TRP A 14 3.46 5.26 -7.55
C TRP A 14 4.49 4.59 -8.43
N SER A 15 5.17 5.34 -9.28
CA SER A 15 6.19 4.80 -10.17
C SER A 15 7.36 4.17 -9.41
N LEU A 16 7.60 4.60 -8.17
CA LEU A 16 8.69 4.09 -7.34
C LEU A 16 8.31 2.81 -6.59
N VAL A 17 7.01 2.59 -6.37
CA VAL A 17 6.54 1.47 -5.53
C VAL A 17 5.79 0.41 -6.31
N GLU A 18 5.31 0.73 -7.50
CA GLU A 18 4.46 -0.16 -8.31
C GLU A 18 5.07 -1.55 -8.52
N GLU A 19 6.36 -1.59 -8.82
CA GLU A 19 7.05 -2.86 -9.05
C GLU A 19 7.02 -3.76 -7.81
N TYR A 20 7.28 -3.19 -6.63
CA TYR A 20 7.24 -3.94 -5.38
C TYR A 20 5.83 -4.48 -5.12
N LEU A 21 4.82 -3.65 -5.36
CA LEU A 21 3.43 -4.03 -5.13
C LEU A 21 2.96 -5.07 -6.15
N ASN A 22 3.35 -4.95 -7.42
CA ASN A 22 3.04 -5.93 -8.44
C ASN A 22 3.65 -7.30 -8.12
N THR A 23 4.89 -7.31 -7.64
CA THR A 23 5.55 -8.55 -7.25
C THR A 23 4.79 -9.22 -6.10
N ALA A 24 4.36 -8.43 -5.12
CA ALA A 24 3.59 -8.94 -3.99
C ALA A 24 2.23 -9.49 -4.44
N LEU A 25 1.58 -8.83 -5.41
CA LEU A 25 0.30 -9.28 -5.94
C LEU A 25 0.37 -10.64 -6.62
N LYS A 26 1.51 -11.00 -7.19
CA LYS A 26 1.70 -12.32 -7.81
C LYS A 26 1.49 -13.47 -6.81
N TYR A 27 1.71 -13.20 -5.54
CA TYR A 27 1.59 -14.19 -4.48
C TYR A 27 0.29 -14.05 -3.69
N SER A 28 -0.58 -13.10 -4.08
CA SER A 28 -1.88 -12.94 -3.46
C SER A 28 -2.90 -13.84 -4.12
N LEU A 29 -4.08 -13.96 -3.49
CA LEU A 29 -5.16 -14.78 -4.01
C LEU A 29 -5.99 -14.11 -5.11
N GLY A 30 -5.51 -13.01 -5.65
CA GLY A 30 -6.17 -12.35 -6.78
C GLY A 30 -7.39 -11.52 -6.42
N GLU A 31 -7.54 -11.12 -5.16
CA GLU A 31 -8.68 -10.32 -4.72
C GLU A 31 -8.62 -8.87 -5.21
N TYR A 32 -7.42 -8.37 -5.52
CA TYR A 32 -7.21 -6.98 -5.91
C TYR A 32 -6.35 -6.91 -7.16
N SER A 33 -6.64 -5.92 -8.03
CA SER A 33 -5.73 -5.54 -9.09
C SER A 33 -4.86 -4.38 -8.59
N ILE A 34 -3.74 -4.13 -9.27
CA ILE A 34 -2.87 -3.00 -8.91
C ILE A 34 -3.61 -1.66 -9.07
N ALA A 35 -4.50 -1.57 -10.05
CA ALA A 35 -5.32 -0.37 -10.25
C ALA A 35 -6.29 -0.16 -9.10
N ASP A 36 -6.88 -1.23 -8.57
CA ASP A 36 -7.78 -1.16 -7.42
C ASP A 36 -7.04 -0.66 -6.18
N ILE A 37 -5.83 -1.18 -5.94
CA ILE A 37 -5.00 -0.76 -4.82
C ILE A 37 -4.65 0.72 -4.92
N LYS A 38 -4.20 1.16 -6.09
CA LYS A 38 -3.87 2.57 -6.33
C LYS A 38 -5.06 3.47 -6.07
N SER A 39 -6.20 3.13 -6.64
CA SER A 39 -7.43 3.89 -6.48
C SER A 39 -7.86 3.99 -5.01
N ALA A 40 -7.77 2.88 -4.28
CA ALA A 40 -8.11 2.84 -2.86
C ALA A 40 -7.17 3.72 -2.02
N CYS A 41 -5.89 3.74 -2.36
CA CYS A 41 -4.92 4.61 -1.67
C CYS A 41 -5.20 6.08 -1.94
N ILE A 42 -5.55 6.44 -3.17
CA ILE A 42 -5.88 7.82 -3.53
C ILE A 42 -7.16 8.26 -2.82
N SER A 43 -8.15 7.40 -2.73
CA SER A 43 -9.43 7.70 -2.07
C SER A 43 -9.36 7.59 -0.54
N LYS A 44 -8.21 7.18 0.00
CA LYS A 44 -7.97 7.03 1.44
C LYS A 44 -8.69 5.84 2.08
N ASN A 45 -9.21 4.92 1.28
CA ASN A 45 -9.77 3.67 1.77
C ASN A 45 -8.69 2.69 2.21
N MET A 46 -7.49 2.82 1.63
CA MET A 46 -6.30 2.10 2.02
C MET A 46 -5.16 3.09 2.22
N GLN A 47 -4.12 2.69 2.92
CA GLN A 47 -2.95 3.52 3.17
C GLN A 47 -1.72 2.91 2.53
N LEU A 48 -1.02 3.70 1.73
CA LEU A 48 0.29 3.35 1.19
C LEU A 48 1.36 3.74 2.20
N TRP A 49 2.29 2.81 2.47
CA TRP A 49 3.48 3.05 3.27
C TRP A 49 4.70 2.73 2.45
N VAL A 50 5.72 3.54 2.55
CA VAL A 50 6.96 3.38 1.78
C VAL A 50 8.13 3.23 2.74
N LYS A 51 8.96 2.21 2.50
CA LYS A 51 10.22 2.01 3.21
C LYS A 51 11.34 2.57 2.35
N PHE A 52 12.08 3.53 2.86
CA PHE A 52 13.14 4.19 2.11
C PHE A 52 14.24 4.74 3.01
N ASP A 53 15.39 5.02 2.39
CA ASP A 53 16.46 5.83 2.96
C ASP A 53 16.90 6.81 1.87
N THR A 54 18.02 6.57 1.17
CA THR A 54 18.37 7.35 -0.02
C THR A 54 17.61 6.93 -1.26
N GLU A 55 17.01 5.73 -1.21
CA GLU A 55 16.16 5.21 -2.28
C GLU A 55 15.08 4.31 -1.68
N VAL A 56 14.07 4.01 -2.49
CA VAL A 56 12.95 3.18 -2.06
C VAL A 56 13.38 1.71 -2.00
N HIS A 57 13.09 1.05 -0.88
CA HIS A 57 13.41 -0.36 -0.66
C HIS A 57 12.18 -1.26 -0.65
N GLY A 58 11.01 -0.70 -0.49
CA GLY A 58 9.80 -1.50 -0.45
C GLY A 58 8.59 -0.65 -0.12
N ALA A 59 7.43 -1.29 -0.15
CA ALA A 59 6.17 -0.64 0.14
C ALA A 59 5.18 -1.64 0.71
N PHE A 60 4.23 -1.15 1.49
CA PHE A 60 3.14 -1.99 1.96
C PHE A 60 1.84 -1.20 1.99
N ILE A 61 0.74 -1.94 1.97
CA ILE A 61 -0.60 -1.38 1.94
C ILE A 61 -1.35 -1.88 3.17
N THR A 62 -1.99 -0.96 3.87
CA THR A 62 -2.81 -1.31 5.02
C THR A 62 -4.24 -0.80 4.84
N LYS A 63 -5.14 -1.40 5.59
CA LYS A 63 -6.54 -1.03 5.63
C LYS A 63 -7.01 -1.10 7.08
N ILE A 64 -7.87 -0.17 7.48
CA ILE A 64 -8.51 -0.23 8.79
C ILE A 64 -9.83 -0.98 8.65
N ALA A 65 -9.95 -2.10 9.36
CA ALA A 65 -11.22 -2.81 9.47
C ALA A 65 -11.93 -2.29 10.73
N LYS A 66 -13.14 -1.77 10.55
CA LYS A 66 -13.92 -1.20 11.64
C LYS A 66 -14.94 -2.21 12.14
N TYR A 67 -14.87 -2.47 13.43
CA TYR A 67 -15.84 -3.33 14.14
C TYR A 67 -16.56 -2.49 15.19
N PRO A 68 -17.72 -2.95 15.68
CA PRO A 68 -18.50 -2.16 16.64
C PRO A 68 -17.74 -1.69 17.87
N GLN A 69 -16.74 -2.43 18.31
CA GLN A 69 -16.02 -2.12 19.54
C GLN A 69 -14.54 -1.88 19.35
N LYS A 70 -14.01 -2.00 18.13
CA LYS A 70 -12.57 -1.79 17.87
C LYS A 70 -12.29 -1.60 16.39
N ASN A 71 -11.13 -1.01 16.12
CA ASN A 71 -10.57 -0.93 14.77
C ASN A 71 -9.35 -1.83 14.70
N LEU A 72 -9.19 -2.56 13.57
CA LEU A 72 -8.03 -3.40 13.32
C LEU A 72 -7.28 -2.88 12.10
N LEU A 73 -5.95 -2.78 12.23
CA LEU A 73 -5.10 -2.49 11.09
C LEU A 73 -4.76 -3.81 10.41
N ILE A 74 -5.05 -3.90 9.13
CA ILE A 74 -4.81 -5.10 8.33
C ILE A 74 -3.78 -4.79 7.26
N VAL A 75 -2.71 -5.58 7.19
CA VAL A 75 -1.73 -5.48 6.10
C VAL A 75 -2.30 -6.27 4.92
N ILE A 76 -2.64 -5.55 3.84
CA ILE A 76 -3.22 -6.15 2.64
C ILE A 76 -2.14 -6.68 1.72
N LEU A 77 -1.03 -5.96 1.62
CA LEU A 77 0.02 -6.25 0.65
C LEU A 77 1.36 -5.77 1.19
N LEU A 78 2.39 -6.58 1.06
CA LEU A 78 3.74 -6.25 1.52
C LEU A 78 4.74 -6.66 0.43
N GLY A 79 5.51 -5.70 -0.09
CA GLY A 79 6.50 -5.95 -1.12
C GLY A 79 7.82 -5.24 -0.84
N GLY A 80 8.91 -5.82 -1.32
CA GLY A 80 10.24 -5.24 -1.20
C GLY A 80 11.24 -6.17 -0.52
N ASP A 81 12.39 -5.62 -0.24
CA ASP A 81 13.52 -6.33 0.39
C ASP A 81 13.39 -6.37 1.91
#